data_a4a7fd97c549c776a73d2b0226c4ac68
#
_entry.id   a4a7fd97c549c776a73d2b0226c4ac68
#
_cell.length_a   1.000
_cell.length_b   1.000
_cell.length_c   1.000
_cell.angle_alpha   90.00
_cell.angle_beta   90.00
_cell.angle_gamma   90.00
#
_symmetry.space_group_name_H-M   'P 1'
#
loop_
_entity.id
_entity.type
_entity.pdbx_description
1 polymer ?
#
loop_
_entity_poly.entity_id
_entity_poly.type
_entity_poly.pdbx_seq_one_letter_code
_entity_poly.pdbx_strand_id
1 'polypeptide(L)'
;ILFLRKETLLGEVLSHASYPGIALGTVGVAMWNQSRSQDELLFFLGILGGAFLSCWLGVRCIQFLQKQQRIASDTALCFVLSSFFGVGLLVTSGLQFSFPHLYKKIFFYLYGQAATLREEHVWIAFGGSVFVVLLVVAFYKEIQLLLFDPLYAKSLQIPVGVWNHLLLFVTTLILIIGMRSVGVVLMSGMVVAPAAAARQLTHRLSWMFVWAGGVGVLSGFLGNLLSVQGTDWLQILYPGERLILPTGPVIILVACFFVCLAVLYRKVRDVRSC
;
A
#
# COMPACT_ATOMS: atom_id res chain seq x y z
N ILE A 1 -6.87 -6.18 7.84
CA ILE A 1 -8.20 -6.41 7.26
C ILE A 1 -8.08 -7.30 6.02
N LEU A 2 -7.38 -6.91 4.96
CA LEU A 2 -7.21 -7.69 3.72
C LEU A 2 -6.64 -9.10 3.98
N PHE A 3 -5.65 -9.20 4.85
CA PHE A 3 -5.05 -10.47 5.23
C PHE A 3 -6.07 -11.44 5.88
N LEU A 4 -6.97 -10.94 6.74
CA LEU A 4 -8.00 -11.76 7.40
C LEU A 4 -9.11 -12.22 6.45
N ARG A 5 -9.42 -11.42 5.44
CA ARG A 5 -10.37 -11.81 4.38
C ARG A 5 -9.80 -12.83 3.40
N LYS A 6 -8.54 -13.23 3.55
CA LYS A 6 -7.79 -14.03 2.56
C LYS A 6 -7.68 -13.36 1.18
N GLU A 7 -7.83 -12.05 1.14
CA GLU A 7 -7.76 -11.21 -0.06
C GLU A 7 -6.44 -10.44 -0.09
N THR A 8 -5.33 -11.11 0.26
CA THR A 8 -4.00 -10.48 0.28
C THR A 8 -3.57 -9.96 -1.09
N LEU A 9 -3.92 -10.71 -2.15
CA LEU A 9 -3.69 -10.31 -3.53
C LEU A 9 -4.46 -9.03 -3.91
N LEU A 10 -5.61 -8.75 -3.28
CA LEU A 10 -6.37 -7.54 -3.55
C LEU A 10 -5.60 -6.28 -3.16
N GLY A 11 -4.78 -6.31 -2.10
CA GLY A 11 -3.89 -5.21 -1.75
C GLY A 11 -2.83 -4.93 -2.82
N GLU A 12 -2.27 -5.99 -3.39
CA GLU A 12 -1.32 -5.91 -4.49
C GLU A 12 -1.98 -5.37 -5.77
N VAL A 13 -3.15 -5.91 -6.12
CA VAL A 13 -3.94 -5.43 -7.26
C VAL A 13 -4.28 -3.97 -7.13
N LEU A 14 -4.74 -3.52 -5.95
CA LEU A 14 -5.06 -2.12 -5.71
C LEU A 14 -3.83 -1.21 -5.82
N SER A 15 -2.67 -1.66 -5.32
CA SER A 15 -1.41 -0.92 -5.48
C SER A 15 -1.08 -0.70 -6.95
N HIS A 16 -1.11 -1.75 -7.75
CA HIS A 16 -0.83 -1.66 -9.19
C HIS A 16 -1.95 -0.97 -9.97
N ALA A 17 -3.22 -1.17 -9.60
CA ALA A 17 -4.37 -0.52 -10.23
C ALA A 17 -4.44 0.98 -9.94
N SER A 18 -3.83 1.47 -8.86
CA SER A 18 -3.76 2.91 -8.60
C SER A 18 -2.81 3.65 -9.53
N TYR A 19 -1.80 2.95 -10.10
CA TYR A 19 -0.73 3.55 -10.87
C TYR A 19 -1.18 4.32 -12.12
N PRO A 20 -2.04 3.78 -13.02
CA PRO A 20 -2.56 4.56 -14.14
C PRO A 20 -3.38 5.77 -13.67
N GLY A 21 -4.07 5.65 -12.54
CA GLY A 21 -4.80 6.77 -11.93
C GLY A 21 -3.89 7.87 -11.41
N ILE A 22 -2.76 7.52 -10.81
CA ILE A 22 -1.71 8.47 -10.40
C ILE A 22 -1.18 9.22 -11.62
N ALA A 23 -0.85 8.49 -12.69
CA ALA A 23 -0.34 9.07 -13.93
C ALA A 23 -1.36 10.04 -14.57
N LEU A 24 -2.60 9.59 -14.77
CA LEU A 24 -3.66 10.38 -15.36
C LEU A 24 -4.09 11.56 -14.46
N GLY A 25 -4.14 11.36 -13.14
CA GLY A 25 -4.45 12.42 -12.19
C GLY A 25 -3.40 13.53 -12.21
N THR A 26 -2.11 13.16 -12.29
CA THR A 26 -1.01 14.12 -12.41
C THR A 26 -1.10 14.92 -13.71
N VAL A 27 -1.39 14.26 -14.84
CA VAL A 27 -1.57 14.91 -16.13
C VAL A 27 -2.80 15.82 -16.13
N GLY A 28 -3.93 15.33 -15.59
CA GLY A 28 -5.18 16.09 -15.54
C GLY A 28 -5.02 17.40 -14.79
N VAL A 29 -4.36 17.37 -13.61
CA VAL A 29 -4.07 18.59 -12.85
C VAL A 29 -3.11 19.51 -13.61
N ALA A 30 -2.06 18.96 -14.24
CA ALA A 30 -1.12 19.76 -15.01
C ALA A 30 -1.79 20.47 -16.20
N MET A 31 -2.72 19.81 -16.89
CA MET A 31 -3.48 20.40 -17.98
C MET A 31 -4.48 21.46 -17.51
N TRP A 32 -5.12 21.23 -16.34
CA TRP A 32 -6.07 22.17 -15.76
C TRP A 32 -5.40 23.44 -15.22
N ASN A 33 -4.21 23.28 -14.64
CA ASN A 33 -3.52 24.35 -13.89
C ASN A 33 -2.37 25.02 -14.69
N GLN A 34 -2.53 25.14 -15.99
CA GLN A 34 -1.52 25.72 -16.90
C GLN A 34 -1.16 27.19 -16.58
N SER A 35 -1.92 27.89 -15.72
CA SER A 35 -1.80 29.32 -15.44
C SER A 35 -1.58 29.69 -13.96
N ARG A 36 -1.58 28.77 -13.00
CA ARG A 36 -1.41 29.07 -11.58
C ARG A 36 -0.26 28.29 -10.96
N SER A 37 0.46 28.98 -10.06
CA SER A 37 1.52 28.45 -9.21
C SER A 37 1.27 27.01 -8.76
N GLN A 38 2.35 26.23 -8.68
CA GLN A 38 2.36 24.80 -8.33
C GLN A 38 1.78 24.57 -6.92
N ASP A 39 0.44 24.54 -6.82
CA ASP A 39 -0.24 24.19 -5.58
C ASP A 39 -0.05 22.69 -5.35
N GLU A 40 0.90 22.33 -4.48
CA GLU A 40 1.21 20.93 -4.14
C GLU A 40 -0.02 20.18 -3.64
N LEU A 41 -0.93 20.89 -2.94
CA LEU A 41 -2.20 20.33 -2.47
C LEU A 41 -3.10 19.89 -3.64
N LEU A 42 -3.21 20.71 -4.69
CA LEU A 42 -4.03 20.38 -5.86
C LEU A 42 -3.47 19.17 -6.61
N PHE A 43 -2.14 19.08 -6.75
CA PHE A 43 -1.49 17.87 -7.30
C PHE A 43 -1.74 16.64 -6.45
N PHE A 44 -1.65 16.75 -5.12
CA PHE A 44 -1.93 15.65 -4.21
C PHE A 44 -3.39 15.17 -4.33
N LEU A 45 -4.35 16.10 -4.36
CA LEU A 45 -5.77 15.78 -4.54
C LEU A 45 -6.05 15.14 -5.90
N GLY A 46 -5.42 15.61 -6.96
CA GLY A 46 -5.54 15.01 -8.30
C GLY A 46 -4.97 13.58 -8.35
N ILE A 47 -3.84 13.35 -7.74
CA ILE A 47 -3.24 12.01 -7.60
C ILE A 47 -4.16 11.10 -6.79
N LEU A 48 -4.67 11.59 -5.64
CA LEU A 48 -5.58 10.84 -4.78
C LEU A 48 -6.87 10.48 -5.52
N GLY A 49 -7.50 11.46 -6.17
CA GLY A 49 -8.73 11.26 -6.94
C GLY A 49 -8.54 10.32 -8.12
N GLY A 50 -7.48 10.50 -8.90
CA GLY A 50 -7.15 9.63 -10.02
C GLY A 50 -6.89 8.19 -9.58
N ALA A 51 -6.06 8.00 -8.55
CA ALA A 51 -5.77 6.68 -8.00
C ALA A 51 -7.02 5.99 -7.44
N PHE A 52 -7.88 6.73 -6.73
CA PHE A 52 -9.14 6.20 -6.22
C PHE A 52 -10.07 5.75 -7.35
N LEU A 53 -10.25 6.57 -8.39
CA LEU A 53 -11.06 6.22 -9.56
C LEU A 53 -10.53 4.99 -10.27
N SER A 54 -9.21 4.90 -10.45
CA SER A 54 -8.57 3.74 -11.09
C SER A 54 -8.71 2.47 -10.25
N CYS A 55 -8.52 2.54 -8.93
CA CYS A 55 -8.77 1.42 -8.02
C CYS A 55 -10.23 0.98 -8.06
N TRP A 56 -11.16 1.94 -8.05
CA TRP A 56 -12.59 1.64 -8.12
C TRP A 56 -12.96 0.94 -9.43
N LEU A 57 -12.43 1.41 -10.57
CA LEU A 57 -12.58 0.74 -11.86
C LEU A 57 -11.97 -0.66 -11.85
N GLY A 58 -10.78 -0.83 -11.27
CA GLY A 58 -10.15 -2.14 -11.11
C GLY A 58 -11.01 -3.13 -10.35
N VAL A 59 -11.58 -2.72 -9.20
CA VAL A 59 -12.50 -3.57 -8.43
C VAL A 59 -13.78 -3.88 -9.20
N ARG A 60 -14.33 -2.92 -9.94
CA ARG A 60 -15.49 -3.19 -10.83
C ARG A 60 -15.15 -4.19 -11.92
N CYS A 61 -13.96 -4.08 -12.51
CA CYS A 61 -13.48 -5.03 -13.52
C CYS A 61 -13.34 -6.44 -12.93
N ILE A 62 -12.75 -6.59 -11.72
CA ILE A 62 -12.66 -7.88 -11.02
C ILE A 62 -14.06 -8.47 -10.81
N GLN A 63 -15.00 -7.70 -10.26
CA GLN A 63 -16.35 -8.15 -10.01
C GLN A 63 -17.08 -8.59 -11.29
N PHE A 64 -16.86 -7.85 -12.39
CA PHE A 64 -17.41 -8.20 -13.69
C PHE A 64 -16.86 -9.54 -14.21
N LEU A 65 -15.54 -9.73 -14.16
CA LEU A 65 -14.88 -10.95 -14.61
C LEU A 65 -15.33 -12.17 -13.79
N GLN A 66 -15.43 -12.03 -12.48
CA GLN A 66 -15.85 -13.14 -11.61
C GLN A 66 -17.33 -13.50 -11.80
N LYS A 67 -18.20 -12.48 -11.84
CA LYS A 67 -19.64 -12.71 -11.86
C LYS A 67 -20.17 -13.11 -13.24
N GLN A 68 -19.73 -12.44 -14.30
CA GLN A 68 -20.27 -12.59 -15.65
C GLN A 68 -19.52 -13.62 -16.49
N GLN A 69 -18.19 -13.66 -16.35
CA GLN A 69 -17.34 -14.56 -17.13
C GLN A 69 -16.98 -15.86 -16.39
N ARG A 70 -17.44 -16.02 -15.14
CA ARG A 70 -17.15 -17.20 -14.29
C ARG A 70 -15.66 -17.51 -14.17
N ILE A 71 -14.81 -16.48 -14.24
CA ILE A 71 -13.36 -16.60 -14.11
C ILE A 71 -13.01 -16.76 -12.63
N ALA A 72 -12.03 -17.63 -12.34
CA ALA A 72 -11.53 -17.82 -10.98
C ALA A 72 -11.03 -16.49 -10.38
N SER A 73 -11.22 -16.32 -9.05
CA SER A 73 -10.87 -15.08 -8.34
C SER A 73 -9.44 -14.66 -8.60
N ASP A 74 -8.48 -15.60 -8.47
CA ASP A 74 -7.05 -15.29 -8.60
C ASP A 74 -6.68 -14.87 -10.03
N THR A 75 -7.31 -15.52 -11.04
CA THR A 75 -7.10 -15.18 -12.45
C THR A 75 -7.62 -13.77 -12.76
N ALA A 76 -8.81 -13.40 -12.24
CA ALA A 76 -9.37 -12.07 -12.42
C ALA A 76 -8.50 -10.99 -11.74
N LEU A 77 -7.97 -11.28 -10.56
CA LEU A 77 -7.04 -10.40 -9.84
C LEU A 77 -5.74 -10.19 -10.61
N CYS A 78 -5.11 -11.27 -11.09
CA CYS A 78 -3.88 -11.19 -11.90
C CYS A 78 -4.09 -10.46 -13.22
N PHE A 79 -5.22 -10.66 -13.88
CA PHE A 79 -5.55 -9.96 -15.11
C PHE A 79 -5.66 -8.44 -14.91
N VAL A 80 -6.40 -8.02 -13.89
CA VAL A 80 -6.57 -6.59 -13.58
C VAL A 80 -5.24 -5.97 -13.15
N LEU A 81 -4.45 -6.67 -12.31
CA LEU A 81 -3.12 -6.23 -11.91
C LEU A 81 -2.24 -5.93 -13.12
N SER A 82 -2.08 -6.91 -14.00
CA SER A 82 -1.20 -6.80 -15.17
C SER A 82 -1.69 -5.74 -16.16
N SER A 83 -3.01 -5.71 -16.44
CA SER A 83 -3.60 -4.78 -17.40
C SER A 83 -3.49 -3.34 -16.93
N PHE A 84 -3.87 -3.07 -15.68
CA PHE A 84 -3.81 -1.71 -15.15
C PHE A 84 -2.37 -1.22 -14.99
N PHE A 85 -1.49 -2.06 -14.48
CA PHE A 85 -0.08 -1.71 -14.37
C PHE A 85 0.55 -1.44 -15.74
N GLY A 86 0.25 -2.28 -16.74
CA GLY A 86 0.70 -2.08 -18.13
C GLY A 86 0.20 -0.76 -18.71
N VAL A 87 -1.08 -0.41 -18.52
CA VAL A 87 -1.63 0.89 -18.94
C VAL A 87 -0.93 2.03 -18.23
N GLY A 88 -0.69 1.91 -16.92
CA GLY A 88 0.05 2.91 -16.15
C GLY A 88 1.46 3.16 -16.69
N LEU A 89 2.19 2.08 -17.02
CA LEU A 89 3.52 2.18 -17.61
C LEU A 89 3.49 2.82 -19.00
N LEU A 90 2.51 2.46 -19.83
CA LEU A 90 2.35 3.08 -21.17
C LEU A 90 2.12 4.59 -21.08
N VAL A 91 1.22 5.03 -20.21
CA VAL A 91 0.96 6.46 -19.98
C VAL A 91 2.24 7.17 -19.48
N THR A 92 2.91 6.57 -18.50
CA THR A 92 4.13 7.15 -17.91
C THR A 92 5.27 7.22 -18.92
N SER A 93 5.46 6.19 -19.76
CA SER A 93 6.47 6.17 -20.83
C SER A 93 6.21 7.27 -21.87
N GLY A 94 4.94 7.49 -22.23
CA GLY A 94 4.57 8.59 -23.14
C GLY A 94 4.91 9.97 -22.58
N LEU A 95 4.83 10.13 -21.24
CA LEU A 95 5.15 11.39 -20.58
C LEU A 95 6.67 11.66 -20.47
N GLN A 96 7.50 10.63 -20.57
CA GLN A 96 8.95 10.75 -20.41
C GLN A 96 9.56 11.76 -21.39
N PHE A 97 9.10 11.75 -22.63
CA PHE A 97 9.61 12.62 -23.69
C PHE A 97 8.86 13.94 -23.77
N SER A 98 7.53 13.93 -23.56
CA SER A 98 6.68 15.12 -23.71
C SER A 98 6.72 16.04 -22.50
N PHE A 99 6.76 15.46 -21.29
CA PHE A 99 6.68 16.19 -20.02
C PHE A 99 7.62 15.59 -18.95
N PRO A 100 8.97 15.77 -19.07
CA PRO A 100 9.94 15.14 -18.18
C PRO A 100 9.75 15.49 -16.70
N HIS A 101 9.23 16.68 -16.41
CA HIS A 101 8.94 17.12 -15.04
C HIS A 101 7.81 16.31 -14.39
N LEU A 102 6.73 16.02 -15.14
CA LEU A 102 5.62 15.19 -14.66
C LEU A 102 6.06 13.73 -14.49
N TYR A 103 6.85 13.24 -15.46
CA TYR A 103 7.45 11.90 -15.38
C TYR A 103 8.21 11.70 -14.08
N LYS A 104 9.09 12.65 -13.70
CA LYS A 104 9.82 12.56 -12.41
C LYS A 104 8.89 12.48 -11.19
N LYS A 105 7.81 13.25 -11.17
CA LYS A 105 6.83 13.19 -10.08
C LYS A 105 6.17 11.80 -9.97
N ILE A 106 5.76 11.21 -11.10
CA ILE A 106 5.14 9.89 -11.15
C ILE A 106 6.16 8.79 -10.80
N PHE A 107 7.41 8.93 -11.25
CA PHE A 107 8.49 7.99 -10.97
C PHE A 107 8.74 7.79 -9.46
N PHE A 108 8.59 8.84 -8.65
CA PHE A 108 8.70 8.74 -7.20
C PHE A 108 7.63 7.86 -6.57
N TYR A 109 6.44 7.80 -7.15
CA TYR A 109 5.39 6.88 -6.68
C TYR A 109 5.65 5.43 -7.09
N LEU A 110 6.32 5.20 -8.22
CA LEU A 110 6.62 3.84 -8.70
C LEU A 110 7.72 3.17 -7.84
N TYR A 111 8.80 3.89 -7.60
CA TYR A 111 9.99 3.33 -6.94
C TYR A 111 10.10 3.68 -5.45
N GLY A 112 9.36 4.68 -5.00
CA GLY A 112 9.44 5.20 -3.64
C GLY A 112 10.75 5.97 -3.39
N GLN A 113 10.74 6.85 -2.43
CA GLN A 113 11.93 7.62 -2.04
C GLN A 113 11.84 8.07 -0.57
N ALA A 114 11.88 7.08 0.35
CA ALA A 114 11.75 7.35 1.78
C ALA A 114 12.85 8.29 2.33
N ALA A 115 14.08 8.17 1.82
CA ALA A 115 15.22 8.94 2.32
C ALA A 115 15.20 10.43 1.97
N THR A 116 14.41 10.85 0.97
CA THR A 116 14.37 12.24 0.48
C THR A 116 13.00 12.89 0.61
N LEU A 117 12.15 12.37 1.53
CA LEU A 117 10.85 12.96 1.81
C LEU A 117 11.01 14.36 2.41
N ARG A 118 10.29 15.35 1.85
CA ARG A 118 10.21 16.69 2.41
C ARG A 118 9.34 16.67 3.68
N GLU A 119 9.61 17.59 4.60
CA GLU A 119 8.85 17.68 5.87
C GLU A 119 7.33 17.76 5.67
N GLU A 120 6.87 18.49 4.66
CA GLU A 120 5.44 18.62 4.33
C GLU A 120 4.79 17.26 4.06
N HIS A 121 5.50 16.35 3.38
CA HIS A 121 4.98 15.02 3.07
C HIS A 121 4.96 14.10 4.29
N VAL A 122 5.91 14.29 5.22
CA VAL A 122 5.93 13.56 6.49
C VAL A 122 4.70 13.95 7.32
N TRP A 123 4.35 15.25 7.38
CA TRP A 123 3.16 15.71 8.08
C TRP A 123 1.86 15.21 7.44
N ILE A 124 1.78 15.18 6.10
CA ILE A 124 0.63 14.61 5.39
C ILE A 124 0.50 13.11 5.67
N ALA A 125 1.62 12.36 5.62
CA ALA A 125 1.62 10.93 5.92
C ALA A 125 1.26 10.64 7.38
N PHE A 126 1.76 11.43 8.32
CA PHE A 126 1.43 11.31 9.74
C PHE A 126 -0.04 11.61 9.98
N GLY A 127 -0.56 12.73 9.48
CA GLY A 127 -1.97 13.10 9.59
C GLY A 127 -2.91 12.05 8.97
N GLY A 128 -2.57 11.56 7.76
CA GLY A 128 -3.30 10.48 7.10
C GLY A 128 -3.28 9.17 7.89
N SER A 129 -2.13 8.81 8.48
CA SER A 129 -2.01 7.61 9.31
C SER A 129 -2.84 7.71 10.58
N VAL A 130 -2.80 8.86 11.27
CA VAL A 130 -3.62 9.14 12.46
C VAL A 130 -5.10 9.08 12.11
N PHE A 131 -5.51 9.70 10.99
CA PHE A 131 -6.90 9.66 10.53
C PHE A 131 -7.39 8.23 10.29
N VAL A 132 -6.59 7.40 9.63
CA VAL A 132 -6.92 6.00 9.38
C VAL A 132 -7.01 5.20 10.68
N VAL A 133 -6.07 5.40 11.62
CA VAL A 133 -6.12 4.73 12.92
C VAL A 133 -7.38 5.11 13.68
N LEU A 134 -7.75 6.40 13.69
CA LEU A 134 -8.99 6.88 14.32
C LEU A 134 -10.22 6.25 13.67
N LEU A 135 -10.28 6.15 12.34
CA LEU A 135 -11.36 5.47 11.63
C LEU A 135 -11.47 4.00 12.03
N VAL A 136 -10.34 3.28 12.05
CA VAL A 136 -10.32 1.86 12.43
C VAL A 136 -10.76 1.66 13.87
N VAL A 137 -10.36 2.53 14.79
CA VAL A 137 -10.76 2.48 16.20
C VAL A 137 -12.25 2.84 16.37
N ALA A 138 -12.71 3.90 15.71
CA ALA A 138 -14.11 4.34 15.76
C ALA A 138 -15.07 3.26 15.25
N PHE A 139 -14.71 2.62 14.15
CA PHE A 139 -15.54 1.60 13.48
C PHE A 139 -15.04 0.16 13.74
N TYR A 140 -14.36 -0.05 14.85
CA TYR A 140 -13.77 -1.36 15.17
C TYR A 140 -14.81 -2.47 15.21
N LYS A 141 -15.99 -2.22 15.83
CA LYS A 141 -17.07 -3.20 15.97
C LYS A 141 -17.68 -3.61 14.65
N GLU A 142 -17.94 -2.63 13.79
CA GLU A 142 -18.48 -2.85 12.43
C GLU A 142 -17.48 -3.61 11.56
N ILE A 143 -16.20 -3.22 11.61
CA ILE A 143 -15.12 -3.92 10.91
C ILE A 143 -15.00 -5.37 11.39
N GLN A 144 -15.04 -5.60 12.69
CA GLN A 144 -14.98 -6.95 13.26
C GLN A 144 -16.17 -7.80 12.79
N LEU A 145 -17.37 -7.25 12.83
CA LEU A 145 -18.58 -7.93 12.39
C LEU A 145 -18.52 -8.30 10.90
N LEU A 146 -18.12 -7.37 10.05
CA LEU A 146 -17.96 -7.59 8.62
C LEU A 146 -16.87 -8.60 8.25
N LEU A 147 -15.85 -8.73 9.10
CA LEU A 147 -14.75 -9.68 8.86
C LEU A 147 -15.10 -11.11 9.21
N PHE A 148 -15.86 -11.31 10.29
CA PHE A 148 -16.11 -12.63 10.83
C PHE A 148 -17.50 -13.19 10.48
N ASP A 149 -18.51 -12.32 10.38
CA ASP A 149 -19.88 -12.75 10.06
C ASP A 149 -20.64 -11.73 9.21
N PRO A 150 -20.40 -11.71 7.89
CA PRO A 150 -21.09 -10.81 6.98
C PRO A 150 -22.58 -11.14 6.82
N LEU A 151 -23.03 -12.38 7.13
CA LEU A 151 -24.43 -12.75 7.09
C LEU A 151 -25.18 -12.17 8.27
N TYR A 152 -24.59 -12.24 9.47
CA TYR A 152 -25.14 -11.61 10.65
C TYR A 152 -25.16 -10.08 10.54
N ALA A 153 -24.14 -9.48 9.92
CA ALA A 153 -24.16 -8.05 9.62
C ALA A 153 -25.37 -7.65 8.75
N LYS A 154 -25.73 -8.48 7.76
CA LYS A 154 -26.92 -8.24 6.93
C LYS A 154 -28.23 -8.38 7.73
N SER A 155 -28.33 -9.33 8.66
CA SER A 155 -29.52 -9.50 9.50
C SER A 155 -29.75 -8.30 10.44
N LEU A 156 -28.68 -7.61 10.84
CA LEU A 156 -28.72 -6.36 11.58
C LEU A 156 -29.00 -5.12 10.71
N GLN A 157 -29.37 -5.31 9.45
CA GLN A 157 -29.63 -4.24 8.47
C GLN A 157 -28.42 -3.31 8.22
N ILE A 158 -27.19 -3.75 8.54
CA ILE A 158 -25.99 -2.99 8.26
C ILE A 158 -25.76 -3.01 6.74
N PRO A 159 -25.58 -1.84 6.10
CA PRO A 159 -25.38 -1.75 4.64
C PRO A 159 -23.98 -2.25 4.26
N VAL A 160 -23.81 -3.56 4.15
CA VAL A 160 -22.50 -4.22 3.86
C VAL A 160 -21.85 -3.64 2.60
N GLY A 161 -22.65 -3.23 1.60
CA GLY A 161 -22.14 -2.59 0.38
C GLY A 161 -21.39 -1.29 0.67
N VAL A 162 -21.99 -0.41 1.48
CA VAL A 162 -21.40 0.89 1.86
C VAL A 162 -20.10 0.68 2.64
N TRP A 163 -20.11 -0.25 3.57
CA TRP A 163 -18.93 -0.58 4.37
C TRP A 163 -17.79 -1.16 3.53
N ASN A 164 -18.09 -1.99 2.55
CA ASN A 164 -17.08 -2.48 1.63
C ASN A 164 -16.44 -1.36 0.80
N HIS A 165 -17.23 -0.37 0.35
CA HIS A 165 -16.69 0.80 -0.35
C HIS A 165 -15.86 1.69 0.58
N LEU A 166 -16.28 1.85 1.84
CA LEU A 166 -15.51 2.59 2.84
C LEU A 166 -14.16 1.92 3.12
N LEU A 167 -14.15 0.59 3.31
CA LEU A 167 -12.92 -0.17 3.50
C LEU A 167 -12.00 -0.09 2.28
N LEU A 168 -12.56 -0.14 1.06
CA LEU A 168 -11.82 0.07 -0.17
C LEU A 168 -11.19 1.47 -0.19
N PHE A 169 -11.96 2.51 0.13
CA PHE A 169 -11.47 3.88 0.17
C PHE A 169 -10.32 4.05 1.16
N VAL A 170 -10.49 3.57 2.40
CA VAL A 170 -9.45 3.62 3.44
C VAL A 170 -8.20 2.86 3.00
N THR A 171 -8.36 1.68 2.42
CA THR A 171 -7.23 0.88 1.92
C THR A 171 -6.49 1.62 0.81
N THR A 172 -7.20 2.17 -0.18
CA THR A 172 -6.62 2.95 -1.27
C THR A 172 -5.87 4.18 -0.74
N LEU A 173 -6.43 4.89 0.23
CA LEU A 173 -5.80 6.05 0.87
C LEU A 173 -4.47 5.67 1.54
N ILE A 174 -4.44 4.58 2.31
CA ILE A 174 -3.21 4.08 2.92
C ILE A 174 -2.17 3.72 1.87
N LEU A 175 -2.60 3.04 0.80
CA LEU A 175 -1.70 2.64 -0.29
C LEU A 175 -1.05 3.85 -0.95
N ILE A 176 -1.82 4.88 -1.29
CA ILE A 176 -1.31 6.09 -1.96
C ILE A 176 -0.32 6.85 -1.07
N ILE A 177 -0.63 6.99 0.21
CA ILE A 177 0.29 7.62 1.17
C ILE A 177 1.59 6.82 1.29
N GLY A 178 1.48 5.48 1.38
CA GLY A 178 2.63 4.59 1.52
C GLY A 178 3.47 4.45 0.25
N MET A 179 2.85 4.51 -0.93
CA MET A 179 3.55 4.39 -2.22
C MET A 179 4.65 5.44 -2.41
N ARG A 180 4.46 6.64 -1.90
CA ARG A 180 5.46 7.70 -2.02
C ARG A 180 6.74 7.38 -1.26
N SER A 181 6.64 6.65 -0.15
CA SER A 181 7.81 6.26 0.65
C SER A 181 8.46 4.97 0.15
N VAL A 182 7.67 3.95 -0.09
CA VAL A 182 8.17 2.59 -0.38
C VAL A 182 8.09 2.24 -1.88
N GLY A 183 7.17 2.86 -2.61
CA GLY A 183 6.89 2.58 -4.01
C GLY A 183 5.76 1.57 -4.22
N VAL A 184 5.14 1.61 -5.42
CA VAL A 184 3.99 0.75 -5.78
C VAL A 184 4.36 -0.73 -5.63
N VAL A 185 5.51 -1.12 -6.19
CA VAL A 185 5.95 -2.52 -6.29
C VAL A 185 6.16 -3.15 -4.90
N LEU A 186 6.68 -2.34 -3.96
CA LEU A 186 7.02 -2.84 -2.63
C LEU A 186 5.91 -2.62 -1.60
N MET A 187 4.92 -1.79 -1.93
CA MET A 187 3.80 -1.50 -1.02
C MET A 187 2.96 -2.74 -0.72
N SER A 188 2.81 -3.66 -1.68
CA SER A 188 2.11 -4.94 -1.47
C SER A 188 2.75 -5.76 -0.34
N GLY A 189 4.09 -5.85 -0.31
CA GLY A 189 4.82 -6.53 0.76
C GLY A 189 4.61 -5.88 2.13
N MET A 190 4.58 -4.53 2.19
CA MET A 190 4.32 -3.79 3.43
C MET A 190 2.90 -3.94 3.97
N VAL A 191 1.93 -4.22 3.11
CA VAL A 191 0.54 -4.53 3.54
C VAL A 191 0.45 -5.94 4.12
N VAL A 192 1.17 -6.90 3.54
CA VAL A 192 1.05 -8.32 3.88
C VAL A 192 1.99 -8.73 5.04
N ALA A 193 3.26 -8.35 5.00
CA ALA A 193 4.26 -8.84 5.94
C ALA A 193 3.97 -8.52 7.40
N PRO A 194 3.65 -7.27 7.81
CA PRO A 194 3.33 -6.99 9.21
C PRO A 194 2.08 -7.71 9.70
N ALA A 195 1.07 -7.86 8.83
CA ALA A 195 -0.16 -8.58 9.16
C ALA A 195 0.11 -10.09 9.33
N ALA A 196 0.95 -10.68 8.47
CA ALA A 196 1.36 -12.07 8.57
C ALA A 196 2.14 -12.35 9.86
N ALA A 197 3.09 -11.48 10.23
CA ALA A 197 3.83 -11.57 11.48
C ALA A 197 2.89 -11.48 12.70
N ALA A 198 1.99 -10.49 12.73
CA ALA A 198 1.02 -10.31 13.81
C ALA A 198 0.10 -11.53 14.00
N ARG A 199 -0.32 -12.18 12.90
CA ARG A 199 -1.16 -13.38 12.94
C ARG A 199 -0.48 -14.58 13.58
N GLN A 200 0.85 -14.69 13.46
CA GLN A 200 1.61 -15.74 14.13
C GLN A 200 1.69 -15.51 15.65
N LEU A 201 1.69 -14.24 16.09
CA LEU A 201 1.84 -13.86 17.49
C LEU A 201 0.53 -13.92 18.27
N THR A 202 -0.61 -13.58 17.61
CA THR A 202 -1.90 -13.46 18.30
C THR A 202 -3.08 -13.89 17.43
N HIS A 203 -4.14 -14.37 18.12
CA HIS A 203 -5.43 -14.71 17.49
C HIS A 203 -6.52 -13.66 17.76
N ARG A 204 -6.28 -12.70 18.66
CA ARG A 204 -7.24 -11.63 18.99
C ARG A 204 -7.06 -10.47 18.02
N LEU A 205 -8.15 -10.03 17.40
CA LEU A 205 -8.13 -8.96 16.37
C LEU A 205 -7.50 -7.66 16.87
N SER A 206 -7.85 -7.20 18.08
CA SER A 206 -7.30 -5.97 18.67
C SER A 206 -5.77 -6.02 18.76
N TRP A 207 -5.25 -7.10 19.34
CA TRP A 207 -3.80 -7.30 19.48
C TRP A 207 -3.12 -7.49 18.12
N MET A 208 -3.83 -8.06 17.14
CA MET A 208 -3.31 -8.20 15.78
C MET A 208 -3.07 -6.83 15.13
N PHE A 209 -3.95 -5.84 15.33
CA PHE A 209 -3.73 -4.48 14.86
C PHE A 209 -2.52 -3.82 15.53
N VAL A 210 -2.38 -3.99 16.85
CA VAL A 210 -1.25 -3.43 17.61
C VAL A 210 0.07 -4.05 17.14
N TRP A 211 0.15 -5.39 17.04
CA TRP A 211 1.36 -6.08 16.58
C TRP A 211 1.69 -5.75 15.13
N ALA A 212 0.70 -5.72 14.23
CA ALA A 212 0.93 -5.35 12.84
C ALA A 212 1.43 -3.90 12.71
N GLY A 213 0.85 -2.96 13.45
CA GLY A 213 1.33 -1.59 13.52
C GLY A 213 2.76 -1.48 14.06
N GLY A 214 3.04 -2.18 15.17
CA GLY A 214 4.38 -2.23 15.77
C GLY A 214 5.44 -2.80 14.81
N VAL A 215 5.17 -3.94 14.17
CA VAL A 215 6.08 -4.53 13.17
C VAL A 215 6.26 -3.59 11.97
N GLY A 216 5.18 -2.94 11.50
CA GLY A 216 5.26 -1.97 10.41
C GLY A 216 6.16 -0.77 10.73
N VAL A 217 6.00 -0.17 11.91
CA VAL A 217 6.82 0.96 12.38
C VAL A 217 8.28 0.52 12.57
N LEU A 218 8.51 -0.62 13.24
CA LEU A 218 9.86 -1.13 13.46
C LEU A 218 10.57 -1.48 12.16
N SER A 219 9.88 -2.09 11.20
CA SER A 219 10.47 -2.40 9.90
C SER A 219 10.80 -1.14 9.10
N GLY A 220 9.95 -0.13 9.16
CA GLY A 220 10.23 1.18 8.55
C GLY A 220 11.44 1.86 9.15
N PHE A 221 11.50 1.93 10.48
CA PHE A 221 12.60 2.55 11.21
C PHE A 221 13.94 1.82 11.01
N LEU A 222 13.97 0.52 11.30
CA LEU A 222 15.18 -0.29 11.15
C LEU A 222 15.62 -0.41 9.70
N GLY A 223 14.67 -0.54 8.76
CA GLY A 223 14.97 -0.62 7.34
C GLY A 223 15.60 0.67 6.81
N ASN A 224 15.12 1.84 7.26
CA ASN A 224 15.72 3.12 6.90
C ASN A 224 17.13 3.28 7.52
N LEU A 225 17.31 2.94 8.79
CA LEU A 225 18.63 2.96 9.44
C LEU A 225 19.63 2.04 8.73
N LEU A 226 19.24 0.80 8.42
CA LEU A 226 20.08 -0.15 7.72
C LEU A 226 20.41 0.28 6.29
N SER A 227 19.49 0.95 5.60
CA SER A 227 19.74 1.50 4.27
C SER A 227 20.80 2.60 4.30
N VAL A 228 20.70 3.53 5.26
CA VAL A 228 21.67 4.64 5.41
C VAL A 228 23.03 4.12 5.86
N GLN A 229 23.08 3.42 6.98
CA GLN A 229 24.35 2.89 7.52
C GLN A 229 24.98 1.85 6.59
N GLY A 230 24.17 0.99 5.96
CA GLY A 230 24.64 0.01 4.99
C GLY A 230 25.26 0.66 3.74
N THR A 231 24.75 1.80 3.31
CA THR A 231 25.34 2.60 2.24
C THR A 231 26.74 3.10 2.63
N ASP A 232 26.88 3.62 3.87
CA ASP A 232 28.19 4.08 4.38
C ASP A 232 29.21 2.93 4.47
N TRP A 233 28.78 1.76 4.95
CA TRP A 233 29.61 0.57 5.01
C TRP A 233 30.05 0.07 3.63
N LEU A 234 29.16 0.08 2.64
CA LEU A 234 29.49 -0.32 1.27
C LEU A 234 30.48 0.64 0.63
N GLN A 235 30.38 1.94 0.88
CA GLN A 235 31.33 2.93 0.38
C GLN A 235 32.73 2.77 0.99
N ILE A 236 32.82 2.30 2.26
CA ILE A 236 34.10 1.97 2.91
C ILE A 236 34.71 0.71 2.29
N LEU A 237 33.89 -0.31 1.99
CA LEU A 237 34.36 -1.58 1.40
C LEU A 237 34.78 -1.47 -0.06
N TYR A 238 34.11 -0.58 -0.82
CA TYR A 238 34.36 -0.35 -2.25
C TYR A 238 34.62 1.12 -2.53
N PRO A 239 35.79 1.66 -2.17
CA PRO A 239 36.15 3.05 -2.42
C PRO A 239 36.32 3.26 -3.91
N GLY A 240 35.38 4.01 -4.53
CA GLY A 240 35.37 4.33 -5.96
C GLY A 240 34.05 4.09 -6.67
N GLU A 241 33.16 3.29 -6.13
CA GLU A 241 31.81 3.09 -6.64
C GLU A 241 30.77 3.75 -5.72
N ARG A 242 29.85 4.53 -6.29
CA ARG A 242 28.72 5.11 -5.57
C ARG A 242 27.60 4.06 -5.43
N LEU A 243 27.80 3.11 -4.53
CA LEU A 243 26.78 2.14 -4.20
C LEU A 243 25.79 2.74 -3.20
N ILE A 244 24.52 2.84 -3.58
CA ILE A 244 23.45 3.33 -2.72
C ILE A 244 22.44 2.20 -2.51
N LEU A 245 22.19 1.84 -1.24
CA LEU A 245 21.15 0.88 -0.92
C LEU A 245 19.76 1.53 -1.00
N PRO A 246 18.85 1.03 -1.86
CA PRO A 246 17.51 1.57 -1.94
C PRO A 246 16.71 1.27 -0.66
N THR A 247 16.13 2.30 -0.06
CA THR A 247 15.43 2.22 1.25
C THR A 247 14.22 1.29 1.21
N GLY A 248 13.42 1.33 0.14
CA GLY A 248 12.21 0.50 0.00
C GLY A 248 12.48 -1.00 0.14
N PRO A 249 13.35 -1.61 -0.68
CA PRO A 249 13.72 -3.02 -0.57
C PRO A 249 14.26 -3.42 0.79
N VAL A 250 15.09 -2.57 1.43
CA VAL A 250 15.64 -2.86 2.76
C VAL A 250 14.54 -2.91 3.82
N ILE A 251 13.57 -1.98 3.77
CA ILE A 251 12.42 -1.97 4.69
C ILE A 251 11.64 -3.29 4.59
N ILE A 252 11.42 -3.79 3.38
CA ILE A 252 10.67 -5.05 3.18
C ILE A 252 11.47 -6.26 3.63
N LEU A 253 12.78 -6.29 3.38
CA LEU A 253 13.63 -7.36 3.90
C LEU A 253 13.56 -7.45 5.42
N VAL A 254 13.59 -6.31 6.12
CA VAL A 254 13.40 -6.25 7.58
C VAL A 254 12.01 -6.74 7.98
N ALA A 255 10.95 -6.34 7.26
CA ALA A 255 9.60 -6.83 7.53
C ALA A 255 9.49 -8.35 7.33
N CYS A 256 10.08 -8.91 6.28
CA CYS A 256 10.15 -10.35 6.05
C CYS A 256 10.94 -11.07 7.15
N PHE A 257 12.03 -10.48 7.63
CA PHE A 257 12.78 -11.01 8.77
C PHE A 257 11.90 -11.11 10.03
N PHE A 258 11.09 -10.09 10.33
CA PHE A 258 10.13 -10.18 11.44
C PHE A 258 9.07 -11.27 11.24
N VAL A 259 8.63 -11.52 10.00
CA VAL A 259 7.73 -12.66 9.71
C VAL A 259 8.42 -13.99 10.05
N CYS A 260 9.65 -14.18 9.60
CA CYS A 260 10.43 -15.39 9.91
C CYS A 260 10.61 -15.59 11.42
N LEU A 261 10.94 -14.51 12.15
CA LEU A 261 11.05 -14.55 13.61
C LEU A 261 9.73 -14.93 14.28
N ALA A 262 8.61 -14.36 13.84
CA ALA A 262 7.29 -14.65 14.38
C ALA A 262 6.88 -16.12 14.14
N VAL A 263 7.18 -16.68 12.96
CA VAL A 263 6.95 -18.09 12.64
C VAL A 263 7.81 -19.01 13.52
N LEU A 264 9.11 -18.71 13.67
CA LEU A 264 10.00 -19.46 14.53
C LEU A 264 9.54 -19.43 15.99
N TYR A 265 9.18 -18.26 16.50
CA TYR A 265 8.66 -18.10 17.86
C TYR A 265 7.40 -18.95 18.08
N ARG A 266 6.46 -18.94 17.15
CA ARG A 266 5.27 -19.79 17.21
C ARG A 266 5.63 -21.27 17.27
N LYS A 267 6.52 -21.73 16.39
CA LYS A 267 6.95 -23.13 16.32
C LYS A 267 7.59 -23.59 17.65
N VAL A 268 8.44 -22.76 18.25
CA VAL A 268 9.08 -23.05 19.54
C VAL A 268 8.04 -23.10 20.67
N ARG A 269 7.05 -22.19 20.65
CA ARG A 269 5.96 -22.18 21.64
C ARG A 269 5.09 -23.42 21.53
N ASP A 270 4.72 -23.83 20.30
CA ASP A 270 3.88 -25.00 20.08
C ASP A 270 4.59 -26.30 20.51
N VAL A 271 5.93 -26.41 20.33
CA VAL A 271 6.74 -27.53 20.84
C VAL A 271 6.82 -27.57 22.37
N ARG A 272 6.79 -26.41 23.04
CA ARG A 272 6.82 -26.35 24.51
C ARG A 272 5.46 -26.61 25.17
N SER A 273 4.36 -26.57 24.41
CA SER A 273 3.00 -26.80 24.91
C SER A 273 2.52 -28.25 24.68
N CYS A 274 3.30 -29.09 23.98
CA CYS A 274 3.18 -30.55 23.94
C CYS A 274 4.08 -31.20 24.98
#